data_0cad2695e8841f57803828aac69180a0
#
_entry.id   0cad2695e8841f57803828aac69180a0
#
_cell.length_a   1.000
_cell.length_b   1.000
_cell.length_c   1.000
_cell.angle_alpha   90.00
_cell.angle_beta   90.00
_cell.angle_gamma   90.00
#
_symmetry.space_group_name_H-M   'P 1'
#
loop_
_entity.id
_entity.type
_entity.pdbx_description
1 polymer ?
#
loop_
_entity_poly.entity_id
_entity_poly.type
_entity_poly.pdbx_seq_one_letter_code
_entity_poly.pdbx_strand_id
1 'polypeptide(L)'
;QIKIDLNADSLSKALDRLEGYRKKVSDADETIVQTLTESGTEQAKEFAMYMNAYDSGALVNGIVGRTFGKTGEIAATAPHSAFVEFGTGVMGKGSQHPNPGLAGWKYDVNNHGESGWWYLGDDGEWHWTKGMPSRPYMYDTAQILRESIPYVAKEVIDDD
;
A
#
# COMPACT_ATOMS: atom_id res chain seq x y z
N GLN A 1 34.95 21.44 25.73
CA GLN A 1 34.45 22.83 25.75
C GLN A 1 34.01 23.19 24.31
N ILE A 2 32.73 23.37 24.07
CA ILE A 2 32.21 23.83 22.76
C ILE A 2 32.28 25.36 22.80
N LYS A 3 33.13 25.96 21.98
CA LYS A 3 33.16 27.40 21.74
C LYS A 3 32.24 27.71 20.54
N ILE A 4 31.30 28.58 20.76
CA ILE A 4 30.47 29.17 19.67
C ILE A 4 30.97 30.59 19.50
N ASP A 5 31.68 30.83 18.40
CA ASP A 5 32.07 32.17 18.00
C ASP A 5 30.96 32.76 17.08
N LEU A 6 30.27 33.76 17.61
CA LEU A 6 29.23 34.51 16.85
C LEU A 6 29.91 35.65 16.10
N ASN A 7 30.53 35.35 14.97
CA ASN A 7 30.98 36.36 13.99
C ASN A 7 30.32 36.14 12.63
N ALA A 8 30.41 37.11 11.73
CA ALA A 8 29.80 37.06 10.43
C ALA A 8 30.19 35.84 9.59
N ASP A 9 31.45 35.42 9.68
CA ASP A 9 31.95 34.26 8.92
C ASP A 9 31.42 32.93 9.48
N SER A 10 31.36 32.79 10.79
CA SER A 10 30.81 31.57 11.41
C SER A 10 29.31 31.45 11.16
N LEU A 11 28.58 32.57 11.14
CA LEU A 11 27.18 32.62 10.81
C LEU A 11 26.92 32.28 9.34
N SER A 12 27.71 32.84 8.41
CA SER A 12 27.64 32.51 6.98
C SER A 12 27.86 31.02 6.74
N LYS A 13 28.92 30.44 7.32
CA LYS A 13 29.20 28.99 7.22
C LYS A 13 28.09 28.13 7.81
N ALA A 14 27.43 28.58 8.87
CA ALA A 14 26.30 27.88 9.46
C ALA A 14 25.07 27.94 8.53
N LEU A 15 24.83 29.09 7.90
CA LEU A 15 23.74 29.24 6.91
C LEU A 15 23.98 28.38 5.67
N ASP A 16 25.20 28.37 5.12
CA ASP A 16 25.56 27.53 3.97
C ASP A 16 25.35 26.03 4.27
N ARG A 17 25.69 25.60 5.49
CA ARG A 17 25.44 24.22 5.93
C ARG A 17 23.95 23.91 6.07
N LEU A 18 23.16 24.83 6.60
CA LEU A 18 21.69 24.66 6.72
C LEU A 18 21.03 24.64 5.33
N GLU A 19 21.47 25.46 4.41
CA GLU A 19 20.97 25.44 3.03
C GLU A 19 21.36 24.14 2.31
N GLY A 20 22.59 23.67 2.48
CA GLY A 20 23.02 22.37 1.98
C GLY A 20 22.18 21.22 2.53
N TYR A 21 21.94 21.20 3.85
CA TYR A 21 21.09 20.20 4.46
C TYR A 21 19.62 20.27 3.99
N ARG A 22 19.08 21.49 3.88
CA ARG A 22 17.73 21.70 3.35
C ARG A 22 17.59 21.16 1.92
N LYS A 23 18.59 21.41 1.08
CA LYS A 23 18.61 20.89 -0.30
C LYS A 23 18.66 19.35 -0.28
N LYS A 24 19.55 18.76 0.50
CA LYS A 24 19.67 17.31 0.65
C LYS A 24 18.33 16.66 1.06
N VAL A 25 17.66 17.19 2.07
CA VAL A 25 16.35 16.70 2.50
C VAL A 25 15.31 16.87 1.39
N SER A 26 15.32 17.98 0.66
CA SER A 26 14.38 18.21 -0.44
C SER A 26 14.60 17.27 -1.63
N ASP A 27 15.84 16.93 -1.92
CA ASP A 27 16.20 16.02 -3.02
C ASP A 27 15.91 14.56 -2.64
N ALA A 28 16.01 14.22 -1.34
CA ALA A 28 15.69 12.89 -0.81
C ALA A 28 14.19 12.52 -0.91
N ASP A 29 13.28 13.50 -0.92
CA ASP A 29 11.83 13.24 -0.92
C ASP A 29 11.40 12.35 -2.11
N GLU A 30 11.89 12.61 -3.31
CA GLU A 30 11.52 11.82 -4.50
C GLU A 30 12.06 10.39 -4.42
N THR A 31 13.28 10.22 -3.94
CA THR A 31 13.90 8.91 -3.74
C THR A 31 13.16 8.09 -2.67
N ILE A 32 12.79 8.73 -1.55
CA ILE A 32 11.99 8.09 -0.50
C ILE A 32 10.66 7.61 -1.05
N VAL A 33 9.95 8.47 -1.80
CA VAL A 33 8.65 8.12 -2.40
C VAL A 33 8.80 6.99 -3.42
N GLN A 34 9.83 7.02 -4.25
CA GLN A 34 10.11 5.95 -5.20
C GLN A 34 10.37 4.62 -4.48
N THR A 35 11.28 4.60 -3.52
CA THR A 35 11.62 3.40 -2.74
C THR A 35 10.41 2.80 -2.04
N LEU A 36 9.59 3.64 -1.39
CA LEU A 36 8.36 3.19 -0.73
C LEU A 36 7.33 2.67 -1.73
N THR A 37 7.21 3.28 -2.91
CA THR A 37 6.25 2.82 -3.92
C THR A 37 6.67 1.49 -4.53
N GLU A 38 7.95 1.31 -4.83
CA GLU A 38 8.49 0.06 -5.37
C GLU A 38 8.36 -1.07 -4.33
N SER A 39 8.86 -0.87 -3.12
CA SER A 39 8.80 -1.88 -2.05
C SER A 39 7.36 -2.23 -1.67
N GLY A 40 6.48 -1.24 -1.59
CA GLY A 40 5.07 -1.45 -1.29
C GLY A 40 4.32 -2.19 -2.41
N THR A 41 4.70 -1.96 -3.67
CA THR A 41 4.11 -2.71 -4.79
C THR A 41 4.46 -4.19 -4.71
N GLU A 42 5.72 -4.53 -4.43
CA GLU A 42 6.13 -5.92 -4.26
C GLU A 42 5.50 -6.55 -3.00
N GLN A 43 5.46 -5.81 -1.89
CA GLN A 43 4.81 -6.29 -0.66
C GLN A 43 3.33 -6.60 -0.86
N ALA A 44 2.59 -5.75 -1.60
CA ALA A 44 1.18 -6.00 -1.91
C ALA A 44 0.98 -7.27 -2.75
N LYS A 45 1.87 -7.53 -3.71
CA LYS A 45 1.87 -8.76 -4.49
C LYS A 45 2.17 -10.00 -3.64
N GLU A 46 3.16 -9.91 -2.75
CA GLU A 46 3.51 -10.97 -1.81
C GLU A 46 2.34 -11.31 -0.88
N PHE A 47 1.68 -10.30 -0.32
CA PHE A 47 0.49 -10.52 0.52
C PHE A 47 -0.67 -11.13 -0.27
N ALA A 48 -0.93 -10.66 -1.48
CA ALA A 48 -1.96 -11.25 -2.34
C ALA A 48 -1.69 -12.74 -2.60
N MET A 49 -0.44 -13.12 -2.81
CA MET A 49 -0.04 -14.52 -2.96
C MET A 49 -0.15 -15.31 -1.65
N TYR A 50 0.38 -14.77 -0.55
CA TYR A 50 0.34 -15.43 0.76
C TYR A 50 -1.08 -15.69 1.25
N MET A 51 -1.99 -14.76 1.03
CA MET A 51 -3.41 -14.89 1.42
C MET A 51 -4.22 -15.80 0.48
N ASN A 52 -3.57 -16.53 -0.43
CA ASN A 52 -4.25 -17.33 -1.46
C ASN A 52 -5.32 -16.52 -2.23
N ALA A 53 -5.03 -15.24 -2.45
CA ALA A 53 -5.84 -14.38 -3.30
C ALA A 53 -5.51 -14.57 -4.79
N TYR A 54 -4.74 -15.61 -5.07
CA TYR A 54 -4.23 -15.97 -6.38
C TYR A 54 -5.13 -17.04 -7.00
N ASP A 55 -5.75 -16.69 -8.12
CA ASP A 55 -6.51 -17.62 -8.96
C ASP A 55 -5.84 -17.68 -10.35
N SER A 56 -6.12 -16.72 -11.21
CA SER A 56 -5.55 -16.64 -12.57
C SER A 56 -4.25 -15.83 -12.66
N GLY A 57 -3.75 -15.31 -11.56
CA GLY A 57 -2.64 -14.34 -11.53
C GLY A 57 -3.05 -12.91 -11.88
N ALA A 58 -4.26 -12.68 -12.33
CA ALA A 58 -4.75 -11.37 -12.75
C ALA A 58 -4.69 -10.33 -11.61
N LEU A 59 -4.96 -10.75 -10.36
CA LEU A 59 -4.86 -9.87 -9.21
C LEU A 59 -3.42 -9.38 -8.99
N VAL A 60 -2.47 -10.31 -8.90
CA VAL A 60 -1.06 -10.00 -8.63
C VAL A 60 -0.46 -9.17 -9.77
N ASN A 61 -0.75 -9.54 -11.03
CA ASN A 61 -0.31 -8.79 -12.20
C ASN A 61 -0.97 -7.41 -12.32
N GLY A 62 -2.16 -7.26 -11.73
CA GLY A 62 -2.90 -5.99 -11.70
C GLY A 62 -2.46 -5.04 -10.57
N ILE A 63 -1.53 -5.44 -9.69
CA ILE A 63 -0.97 -4.56 -8.67
C ILE A 63 0.18 -3.77 -9.29
N VAL A 64 0.02 -2.46 -9.38
CA VAL A 64 0.96 -1.55 -10.03
C VAL A 64 1.31 -0.37 -9.14
N GLY A 65 2.58 0.00 -9.11
CA GLY A 65 3.09 1.20 -8.47
C GLY A 65 3.44 2.27 -9.51
N ARG A 66 3.20 3.52 -9.18
CA ARG A 66 3.57 4.69 -10.01
C ARG A 66 4.04 5.81 -9.12
N THR A 67 5.05 6.55 -9.58
CA THR A 67 5.55 7.75 -8.91
C THR A 67 5.38 8.97 -9.81
N PHE A 68 5.00 10.09 -9.20
CA PHE A 68 4.82 11.38 -9.84
C PHE A 68 5.49 12.44 -8.97
N GLY A 69 6.80 12.66 -9.14
CA GLY A 69 7.60 13.51 -8.25
C GLY A 69 7.51 13.03 -6.80
N LYS A 70 6.95 13.84 -5.92
CA LYS A 70 6.82 13.56 -4.48
C LYS A 70 5.55 12.79 -4.09
N THR A 71 4.89 12.17 -5.05
CA THR A 71 3.69 11.37 -4.79
C THR A 71 3.87 9.97 -5.36
N GLY A 72 3.61 8.95 -4.55
CA GLY A 72 3.54 7.56 -4.95
C GLY A 72 2.11 7.03 -4.87
N GLU A 73 1.74 6.18 -5.82
CA GLU A 73 0.47 5.48 -5.85
C GLU A 73 0.71 3.99 -6.06
N ILE A 74 0.05 3.17 -5.26
CA ILE A 74 -0.02 1.72 -5.44
C ILE A 74 -1.49 1.37 -5.66
N ALA A 75 -1.80 0.78 -6.80
CA ALA A 75 -3.16 0.47 -7.20
C ALA A 75 -3.32 -1.01 -7.57
N ALA A 76 -4.43 -1.60 -7.15
CA ALA A 76 -4.87 -2.90 -7.59
C ALA A 76 -5.95 -2.72 -8.68
N THR A 77 -5.60 -2.97 -9.93
CA THR A 77 -6.42 -2.65 -11.11
C THR A 77 -7.30 -3.79 -11.60
N ALA A 78 -7.13 -5.01 -11.07
CA ALA A 78 -7.96 -6.14 -11.44
C ALA A 78 -9.44 -5.89 -11.06
N PRO A 79 -10.42 -6.23 -11.90
CA PRO A 79 -11.84 -5.95 -11.63
C PRO A 79 -12.36 -6.54 -10.31
N HIS A 80 -11.78 -7.64 -9.86
CA HIS A 80 -12.17 -8.33 -8.63
C HIS A 80 -11.33 -7.93 -7.41
N SER A 81 -10.38 -7.01 -7.56
CA SER A 81 -9.44 -6.63 -6.49
C SER A 81 -10.14 -6.15 -5.21
N ALA A 82 -11.19 -5.34 -5.35
CA ALA A 82 -11.97 -4.86 -4.23
C ALA A 82 -12.73 -5.99 -3.51
N PHE A 83 -13.22 -6.99 -4.26
CA PHE A 83 -13.90 -8.13 -3.67
C PHE A 83 -12.97 -9.01 -2.84
N VAL A 84 -11.72 -9.14 -3.28
CA VAL A 84 -10.69 -9.86 -2.55
C VAL A 84 -10.29 -9.09 -1.30
N GLU A 85 -10.00 -7.82 -1.43
CA GLU A 85 -9.61 -6.94 -0.31
C GLU A 85 -10.68 -6.94 0.80
N PHE A 86 -11.94 -6.68 0.43
CA PHE A 86 -13.01 -6.44 1.39
C PHE A 86 -13.86 -7.68 1.72
N GLY A 87 -13.77 -8.73 0.91
CA GLY A 87 -14.61 -9.91 1.02
C GLY A 87 -16.01 -9.73 0.46
N THR A 88 -16.71 -10.84 0.22
CA THR A 88 -18.08 -10.86 -0.33
C THR A 88 -18.96 -11.89 0.38
N GLY A 89 -20.27 -11.70 0.29
CA GLY A 89 -21.28 -12.63 0.78
C GLY A 89 -21.23 -12.87 2.29
N VAL A 90 -21.75 -14.01 2.70
CA VAL A 90 -21.81 -14.43 4.11
C VAL A 90 -20.40 -14.61 4.70
N MET A 91 -19.48 -15.12 3.89
CA MET A 91 -18.10 -15.32 4.34
C MET A 91 -17.40 -13.99 4.60
N GLY A 92 -17.54 -13.00 3.71
CA GLY A 92 -16.98 -11.67 3.91
C GLY A 92 -17.60 -10.95 5.11
N LYS A 93 -18.92 -11.09 5.30
CA LYS A 93 -19.61 -10.54 6.47
C LYS A 93 -19.12 -11.15 7.79
N GLY A 94 -18.74 -12.44 7.77
CA GLY A 94 -18.20 -13.15 8.93
C GLY A 94 -16.71 -12.91 9.18
N SER A 95 -15.96 -12.47 8.15
CA SER A 95 -14.52 -12.15 8.22
C SER A 95 -14.29 -10.76 7.63
N GLN A 96 -14.68 -9.75 8.40
CA GLN A 96 -14.69 -8.36 7.95
C GLN A 96 -13.27 -7.81 7.80
N HIS A 97 -13.14 -6.86 6.89
CA HIS A 97 -11.92 -6.08 6.70
C HIS A 97 -11.55 -5.32 8.00
N PRO A 98 -10.26 -5.29 8.40
CA PRO A 98 -9.83 -4.69 9.66
C PRO A 98 -10.00 -3.17 9.74
N ASN A 99 -10.18 -2.48 8.61
CA ASN A 99 -10.40 -1.04 8.62
C ASN A 99 -11.86 -0.70 8.98
N PRO A 100 -12.13 -0.09 10.15
CA PRO A 100 -13.47 0.27 10.57
C PRO A 100 -14.10 1.41 9.74
N GLY A 101 -13.29 2.16 8.97
CA GLY A 101 -13.75 3.24 8.09
C GLY A 101 -14.49 2.77 6.83
N LEU A 102 -14.56 1.46 6.59
CA LEU A 102 -15.32 0.86 5.49
C LEU A 102 -16.81 0.63 5.82
N ALA A 103 -17.35 1.40 6.76
CA ALA A 103 -18.77 1.43 7.04
C ALA A 103 -19.55 1.84 5.77
N GLY A 104 -19.99 0.87 4.98
CA GLY A 104 -20.66 1.09 3.70
C GLY A 104 -20.33 0.05 2.65
N TRP A 105 -19.30 -0.78 2.89
CA TRP A 105 -19.06 -1.92 2.03
C TRP A 105 -20.24 -2.91 2.11
N LYS A 106 -20.80 -3.21 0.95
CA LYS A 106 -21.93 -4.15 0.86
C LYS A 106 -21.39 -5.52 0.50
N TYR A 107 -21.40 -6.44 1.44
CA TYR A 107 -20.96 -7.82 1.19
C TYR A 107 -21.84 -8.55 0.16
N ASP A 108 -23.11 -8.23 0.08
CA ASP A 108 -24.02 -8.70 -0.99
C ASP A 108 -23.92 -7.77 -2.20
N VAL A 109 -22.86 -7.95 -2.99
CA VAL A 109 -22.47 -7.04 -4.07
C VAL A 109 -23.47 -7.02 -5.22
N ASN A 110 -24.16 -8.13 -5.48
CA ASN A 110 -25.07 -8.29 -6.62
C ASN A 110 -26.50 -8.68 -6.20
N ASN A 111 -26.89 -8.43 -4.95
CA ASN A 111 -28.18 -8.80 -4.38
C ASN A 111 -28.50 -10.30 -4.51
N HIS A 112 -27.50 -11.15 -4.30
CA HIS A 112 -27.66 -12.61 -4.34
C HIS A 112 -28.31 -13.20 -3.08
N GLY A 113 -28.51 -12.37 -2.05
CA GLY A 113 -29.10 -12.78 -0.79
C GLY A 113 -28.10 -13.41 0.20
N GLU A 114 -28.64 -13.80 1.36
CA GLU A 114 -27.82 -14.27 2.49
C GLU A 114 -27.42 -15.75 2.41
N SER A 115 -27.97 -16.53 1.45
CA SER A 115 -27.72 -17.98 1.37
C SER A 115 -26.52 -18.37 0.52
N GLY A 116 -26.06 -17.48 -0.35
CA GLY A 116 -25.05 -17.75 -1.36
C GLY A 116 -25.63 -17.77 -2.77
N TRP A 117 -24.77 -18.00 -3.78
CA TRP A 117 -25.16 -17.95 -5.19
C TRP A 117 -24.35 -18.91 -6.05
N TRP A 118 -24.88 -19.20 -7.23
CA TRP A 118 -24.17 -19.92 -8.28
C TRP A 118 -23.43 -18.93 -9.18
N TYR A 119 -22.20 -19.25 -9.56
CA TYR A 119 -21.43 -18.52 -10.56
C TYR A 119 -20.83 -19.50 -11.58
N LEU A 120 -20.60 -19.03 -12.79
CA LEU A 120 -19.92 -19.77 -13.84
C LEU A 120 -18.42 -19.62 -13.64
N GLY A 121 -17.71 -20.74 -13.41
CA GLY A 121 -16.26 -20.76 -13.30
C GLY A 121 -15.56 -20.65 -14.66
N ASP A 122 -14.24 -20.42 -14.64
CA ASP A 122 -13.41 -20.38 -15.85
C ASP A 122 -13.29 -21.76 -16.54
N ASP A 123 -13.62 -22.82 -15.81
CA ASP A 123 -13.76 -24.20 -16.31
C ASP A 123 -15.05 -24.43 -17.11
N GLY A 124 -15.94 -23.44 -17.16
CA GLY A 124 -17.26 -23.52 -17.80
C GLY A 124 -18.32 -24.26 -16.97
N GLU A 125 -18.03 -24.59 -15.71
CA GLU A 125 -18.95 -25.27 -14.81
C GLU A 125 -19.58 -24.30 -13.80
N TRP A 126 -20.78 -24.66 -13.30
CA TRP A 126 -21.48 -23.88 -12.30
C TRP A 126 -21.01 -24.26 -10.87
N HIS A 127 -20.52 -23.27 -10.12
CA HIS A 127 -20.05 -23.43 -8.76
C HIS A 127 -20.94 -22.68 -7.78
N TRP A 128 -21.24 -23.32 -6.65
CA TRP A 128 -21.94 -22.68 -5.54
C TRP A 128 -20.95 -21.98 -4.61
N THR A 129 -21.25 -20.75 -4.21
CA THR A 129 -20.42 -20.00 -3.26
C THR A 129 -21.27 -19.28 -2.21
N LYS A 130 -20.67 -19.08 -1.04
CA LYS A 130 -21.15 -18.17 0.02
C LYS A 130 -20.36 -16.85 0.06
N GLY A 131 -19.62 -16.57 -1.00
CA GLY A 131 -18.69 -15.47 -1.07
C GLY A 131 -17.27 -15.85 -0.62
N MET A 132 -16.47 -14.86 -0.31
CA MET A 132 -15.09 -15.03 0.15
C MET A 132 -14.80 -14.16 1.38
N PRO A 133 -13.89 -14.59 2.27
CA PRO A 133 -13.44 -13.75 3.37
C PRO A 133 -12.68 -12.53 2.85
N SER A 134 -12.62 -11.48 3.64
CA SER A 134 -11.69 -10.37 3.40
C SER A 134 -10.24 -10.88 3.42
N ARG A 135 -9.46 -10.44 2.45
CA ARG A 135 -8.01 -10.66 2.34
C ARG A 135 -7.35 -9.30 2.14
N PRO A 136 -7.05 -8.58 3.24
CA PRO A 136 -6.74 -7.15 3.21
C PRO A 136 -5.29 -6.86 2.81
N TYR A 137 -4.86 -7.35 1.63
CA TYR A 137 -3.49 -7.26 1.15
C TYR A 137 -3.00 -5.83 0.92
N MET A 138 -3.88 -4.93 0.45
CA MET A 138 -3.54 -3.51 0.28
C MET A 138 -3.50 -2.78 1.62
N TYR A 139 -4.43 -3.09 2.52
CA TYR A 139 -4.46 -2.51 3.86
C TYR A 139 -3.21 -2.89 4.67
N ASP A 140 -2.86 -4.17 4.68
CA ASP A 140 -1.69 -4.66 5.41
C ASP A 140 -0.40 -4.07 4.83
N THR A 141 -0.30 -3.94 3.50
CA THR A 141 0.78 -3.22 2.83
C THR A 141 0.87 -1.78 3.31
N ALA A 142 -0.27 -1.07 3.37
CA ALA A 142 -0.28 0.33 3.82
C ALA A 142 0.17 0.48 5.28
N GLN A 143 -0.11 -0.50 6.14
CA GLN A 143 0.37 -0.49 7.53
C GLN A 143 1.89 -0.66 7.59
N ILE A 144 2.45 -1.65 6.88
CA ILE A 144 3.90 -1.86 6.82
C ILE A 144 4.61 -0.64 6.23
N LEU A 145 4.09 -0.05 5.16
CA LEU A 145 4.69 1.16 4.59
C LEU A 145 4.74 2.32 5.58
N ARG A 146 3.67 2.54 6.36
CA ARG A 146 3.68 3.58 7.40
C ARG A 146 4.76 3.36 8.44
N GLU A 147 4.99 2.11 8.83
CA GLU A 147 6.03 1.75 9.80
C GLU A 147 7.44 1.85 9.19
N SER A 148 7.60 1.63 7.89
CA SER A 148 8.89 1.68 7.20
C SER A 148 9.36 3.09 6.84
N ILE A 149 8.47 4.08 6.76
CA ILE A 149 8.80 5.48 6.39
C ILE A 149 10.04 6.02 7.13
N PRO A 150 10.14 5.97 8.48
CA PRO A 150 11.28 6.54 9.17
C PRO A 150 12.60 5.82 8.87
N TYR A 151 12.55 4.53 8.58
CA TYR A 151 13.73 3.74 8.25
C TYR A 151 14.24 4.05 6.85
N VAL A 152 13.34 4.06 5.86
CA VAL A 152 13.67 4.42 4.47
C VAL A 152 14.16 5.87 4.38
N ALA A 153 13.50 6.79 5.08
CA ALA A 153 13.92 8.19 5.11
C ALA A 153 15.34 8.35 5.71
N LYS A 154 15.64 7.63 6.78
CA LYS A 154 16.95 7.65 7.39
C LYS A 154 18.02 7.09 6.45
N GLU A 155 17.77 5.94 5.84
CA GLU A 155 18.70 5.29 4.90
C GLU A 155 19.02 6.22 3.72
N VAL A 156 18.00 6.75 3.05
CA VAL A 156 18.18 7.66 1.91
C VAL A 156 18.92 8.96 2.29
N ILE A 157 18.68 9.51 3.50
CA ILE A 157 19.34 10.74 3.93
C ILE A 157 20.78 10.48 4.40
N ASP A 158 21.06 9.32 4.98
CA ASP A 158 22.39 8.99 5.51
C ASP A 158 23.36 8.50 4.41
N ASP A 159 22.86 7.88 3.32
CA ASP A 159 23.65 7.36 2.21
C ASP A 159 24.18 8.46 1.25
N ASP A 160 23.65 9.67 1.32
CA ASP A 160 24.12 10.86 0.60
C ASP A 160 25.09 11.72 1.44
#